data_c892da6625f4ccecae116e213bf6408d
#
_entry.id   c892da6625f4ccecae116e213bf6408d
#
_cell.length_a   1.000
_cell.length_b   1.000
_cell.length_c   1.000
_cell.angle_alpha   90.00
_cell.angle_beta   90.00
_cell.angle_gamma   90.00
#
_symmetry.space_group_name_H-M   'P 1'
#
loop_
_entity.id
_entity.type
_entity.pdbx_description
1 polymer ?
#
loop_
_entity_poly.entity_id
_entity_poly.type
_entity_poly.pdbx_seq_one_letter_code
_entity_poly.pdbx_strand_id
1 'polypeptide(L)'
;VLDRLQAVEDRYEKLNELLSDPEVISDTNKLREYSKEQSDMQETVEVYREYKDVREQLRDAKAMLEDKLDADMREMVKEEVSELEGQDKELSERLKILLVPKDPNDDKNVIVEVRGAAGGDEAALFAGDLYRMYSRYAEVQGWKTEIIEASYTELGGYKEIIFMINGKGAFAKLKFENGAHRVQRVPETESGGRIHTSTATVAVLPEAEEVEISIHEKDVRVDTFASSGPGGQSVNTTMSAVRLTHLPTGVVVSCQDEKSQIKNKEKAMKVLRARVYDKFRQEAQAEYDQNRKQAVGTGDRSERIRTYNFPQNRVTDHRIGLTIQKLDQILQGKLDDFINALVMEDQAQKMEAAE
;
A
#
# COMPACT_ATOMS: atom_id res chain seq x y z
N VAL A 1 8.01 22.81 -10.47
CA VAL A 1 7.43 22.58 -9.13
C VAL A 1 6.23 23.48 -8.90
N LEU A 2 6.33 24.79 -9.12
CA LEU A 2 5.20 25.72 -8.94
C LEU A 2 4.02 25.43 -9.86
N ASP A 3 4.29 25.02 -11.09
CA ASP A 3 3.24 24.63 -12.06
C ASP A 3 2.45 23.42 -11.59
N ARG A 4 3.13 22.43 -10.99
CA ARG A 4 2.50 21.25 -10.41
C ARG A 4 1.64 21.60 -9.21
N LEU A 5 2.12 22.48 -8.33
CA LEU A 5 1.37 22.96 -7.17
C LEU A 5 0.12 23.72 -7.57
N GLN A 6 0.23 24.57 -8.59
CA GLN A 6 -0.93 25.30 -9.12
C GLN A 6 -1.96 24.34 -9.73
N ALA A 7 -1.51 23.30 -10.44
CA ALA A 7 -2.39 22.27 -10.97
C ALA A 7 -3.13 21.51 -9.86
N VAL A 8 -2.46 21.21 -8.75
CA VAL A 8 -3.07 20.57 -7.57
C VAL A 8 -4.14 21.47 -6.95
N GLU A 9 -3.85 22.75 -6.77
CA GLU A 9 -4.82 23.73 -6.23
C GLU A 9 -6.04 23.86 -7.14
N ASP A 10 -5.84 23.95 -8.45
CA ASP A 10 -6.94 24.05 -9.44
C ASP A 10 -7.81 22.78 -9.41
N ARG A 11 -7.20 21.62 -9.31
CA ARG A 11 -7.93 20.35 -9.18
C ARG A 11 -8.72 20.28 -7.88
N TYR A 12 -8.15 20.75 -6.78
CA TYR A 12 -8.81 20.79 -5.47
C TYR A 12 -10.07 21.68 -5.51
N GLU A 13 -9.99 22.86 -6.11
CA GLU A 13 -11.13 23.76 -6.29
C GLU A 13 -12.21 23.11 -7.16
N LYS A 14 -11.82 22.43 -8.24
CA LYS A 14 -12.74 21.69 -9.09
C LYS A 14 -13.45 20.56 -8.34
N LEU A 15 -12.72 19.83 -7.48
CA LEU A 15 -13.31 18.79 -6.63
C LEU A 15 -14.31 19.37 -5.64
N ASN A 16 -14.07 20.55 -5.08
CA ASN A 16 -15.04 21.24 -4.22
C ASN A 16 -16.34 21.56 -4.97
N GLU A 17 -16.25 22.01 -6.24
CA GLU A 17 -17.41 22.23 -7.09
C GLU A 17 -18.16 20.93 -7.39
N LEU A 18 -17.43 19.86 -7.75
CA LEU A 18 -18.01 18.55 -8.05
C LEU A 18 -18.72 17.94 -6.84
N LEU A 19 -18.17 18.10 -5.64
CA LEU A 19 -18.77 17.60 -4.40
C LEU A 19 -20.03 18.35 -3.99
N SER A 20 -20.25 19.54 -4.57
CA SER A 20 -21.49 20.33 -4.41
C SER A 20 -22.52 20.05 -5.49
N ASP A 21 -22.19 19.30 -6.54
CA ASP A 21 -23.08 18.96 -7.63
C ASP A 21 -24.07 17.86 -7.20
N PRO A 22 -25.40 18.10 -7.34
CA PRO A 22 -26.41 17.08 -6.99
C PRO A 22 -26.26 15.76 -7.74
N GLU A 23 -25.78 15.77 -8.98
CA GLU A 23 -25.54 14.54 -9.75
C GLU A 23 -24.43 13.69 -9.16
N VAL A 24 -23.39 14.32 -8.63
CA VAL A 24 -22.27 13.62 -7.94
C VAL A 24 -22.71 13.13 -6.57
N ILE A 25 -23.48 13.92 -5.83
CA ILE A 25 -24.01 13.55 -4.50
C ILE A 25 -24.93 12.33 -4.60
N SER A 26 -25.69 12.20 -5.68
CA SER A 26 -26.56 11.05 -5.92
C SER A 26 -25.82 9.78 -6.36
N ASP A 27 -24.57 9.90 -6.82
CA ASP A 27 -23.72 8.78 -7.21
C ASP A 27 -22.71 8.46 -6.08
N THR A 28 -22.98 7.42 -5.30
CA THR A 28 -22.20 7.02 -4.14
C THR A 28 -20.74 6.74 -4.48
N ASN A 29 -20.46 6.14 -5.64
CA ASN A 29 -19.12 5.79 -6.07
C ASN A 29 -18.30 7.04 -6.43
N LYS A 30 -18.89 7.98 -7.18
CA LYS A 30 -18.24 9.23 -7.53
C LYS A 30 -18.01 10.11 -6.29
N LEU A 31 -19.00 10.18 -5.40
CA LEU A 31 -18.90 10.92 -4.16
C LEU A 31 -17.73 10.42 -3.32
N ARG A 32 -17.58 9.10 -3.19
CA ARG A 32 -16.48 8.47 -2.43
C ARG A 32 -15.13 8.75 -3.08
N GLU A 33 -15.02 8.58 -4.39
CA GLU A 33 -13.80 8.80 -5.15
C GLU A 33 -13.31 10.24 -5.05
N TYR A 34 -14.21 11.20 -5.31
CA TYR A 34 -13.87 12.63 -5.25
C TYR A 34 -13.58 13.11 -3.84
N SER A 35 -14.29 12.61 -2.84
CA SER A 35 -14.02 12.92 -1.43
C SER A 35 -12.63 12.44 -0.98
N LYS A 36 -12.24 11.25 -1.39
CA LYS A 36 -10.92 10.71 -1.11
C LYS A 36 -9.82 11.53 -1.78
N GLU A 37 -9.98 11.83 -3.07
CA GLU A 37 -9.04 12.66 -3.84
C GLU A 37 -8.87 14.04 -3.20
N GLN A 38 -9.97 14.69 -2.81
CA GLN A 38 -9.94 15.97 -2.11
C GLN A 38 -9.21 15.89 -0.77
N SER A 39 -9.49 14.87 0.03
CA SER A 39 -8.84 14.64 1.32
C SER A 39 -7.33 14.46 1.18
N ASP A 40 -6.91 13.72 0.17
CA ASP A 40 -5.48 13.46 -0.11
C ASP A 40 -4.74 14.74 -0.55
N MET A 41 -5.43 15.69 -1.17
CA MET A 41 -4.84 16.96 -1.64
C MET A 41 -4.89 18.07 -0.59
N GLN A 42 -5.71 17.95 0.44
CA GLN A 42 -6.02 19.04 1.37
C GLN A 42 -4.77 19.63 2.04
N GLU A 43 -3.89 18.79 2.57
CA GLU A 43 -2.67 19.25 3.23
C GLU A 43 -1.75 20.00 2.26
N THR A 44 -1.55 19.46 1.06
CA THR A 44 -0.72 20.07 0.02
C THR A 44 -1.24 21.46 -0.36
N VAL A 45 -2.55 21.60 -0.52
CA VAL A 45 -3.19 22.87 -0.90
C VAL A 45 -3.09 23.90 0.24
N GLU A 46 -3.30 23.49 1.48
CA GLU A 46 -3.18 24.36 2.65
C GLU A 46 -1.74 24.90 2.79
N VAL A 47 -0.74 24.03 2.68
CA VAL A 47 0.67 24.42 2.76
C VAL A 47 1.05 25.31 1.57
N TYR A 48 0.56 25.02 0.38
CA TYR A 48 0.82 25.85 -0.80
C TYR A 48 0.23 27.26 -0.67
N ARG A 49 -0.97 27.39 -0.14
CA ARG A 49 -1.60 28.69 0.12
C ARG A 49 -0.81 29.51 1.15
N GLU A 50 -0.36 28.87 2.22
CA GLU A 50 0.52 29.50 3.21
C GLU A 50 1.85 29.94 2.57
N TYR A 51 2.44 29.11 1.73
CA TYR A 51 3.65 29.41 0.99
C TYR A 51 3.49 30.63 0.06
N LYS A 52 2.37 30.72 -0.65
CA LYS A 52 2.06 31.89 -1.50
C LYS A 52 1.95 33.18 -0.67
N ASP A 53 1.29 33.12 0.48
CA ASP A 53 1.15 34.26 1.39
C ASP A 53 2.51 34.73 1.91
N VAL A 54 3.36 33.80 2.35
CA VAL A 54 4.72 34.11 2.82
C VAL A 54 5.56 34.74 1.71
N ARG A 55 5.47 34.23 0.48
CA ARG A 55 6.19 34.82 -0.66
C ARG A 55 5.73 36.23 -1.00
N GLU A 56 4.44 36.49 -0.92
CA GLU A 56 3.90 37.83 -1.14
C GLU A 56 4.38 38.80 -0.05
N GLN A 57 4.30 38.41 1.23
CA GLN A 57 4.82 39.20 2.34
C GLN A 57 6.33 39.48 2.22
N LEU A 58 7.09 38.46 1.81
CA LEU A 58 8.54 38.58 1.60
C LEU A 58 8.84 39.58 0.47
N ARG A 59 8.11 39.52 -0.63
CA ARG A 59 8.26 40.46 -1.74
C ARG A 59 7.96 41.90 -1.31
N ASP A 60 6.89 42.10 -0.54
CA ASP A 60 6.49 43.41 -0.05
C ASP A 60 7.52 43.96 0.94
N ALA A 61 8.04 43.12 1.83
CA ALA A 61 9.08 43.51 2.80
C ALA A 61 10.38 43.88 2.10
N LYS A 62 10.81 43.14 1.08
CA LYS A 62 11.99 43.47 0.26
C LYS A 62 11.81 44.77 -0.52
N ALA A 63 10.61 45.04 -1.02
CA ALA A 63 10.29 46.32 -1.67
C ALA A 63 10.40 47.50 -0.71
N MET A 64 10.00 47.33 0.54
CA MET A 64 10.15 48.36 1.57
C MET A 64 11.62 48.73 1.86
N LEU A 65 12.55 47.77 1.73
CA LEU A 65 13.99 48.04 1.92
C LEU A 65 14.59 48.93 0.83
N GLU A 66 13.93 49.03 -0.35
CA GLU A 66 14.35 49.93 -1.41
C GLU A 66 13.94 51.39 -1.16
N ASP A 67 12.98 51.60 -0.27
CA ASP A 67 12.52 52.93 0.11
C ASP A 67 13.47 53.57 1.16
N LYS A 68 13.38 54.89 1.30
CA LYS A 68 14.13 55.63 2.32
C LYS A 68 13.49 55.42 3.69
N LEU A 69 14.06 54.51 4.48
CA LEU A 69 13.66 54.21 5.84
C LEU A 69 14.68 54.77 6.84
N ASP A 70 14.22 55.15 8.02
CA ASP A 70 15.15 55.44 9.12
C ASP A 70 15.87 54.13 9.56
N ALA A 71 16.95 54.29 10.37
CA ALA A 71 17.79 53.16 10.77
C ALA A 71 17.03 52.08 11.54
N ASP A 72 16.13 52.49 12.43
CA ASP A 72 15.36 51.58 13.29
C ASP A 72 14.33 50.79 12.48
N MET A 73 13.62 51.46 11.60
CA MET A 73 12.64 50.80 10.70
C MET A 73 13.33 49.87 9.71
N ARG A 74 14.48 50.25 9.17
CA ARG A 74 15.25 49.40 8.24
C ARG A 74 15.69 48.12 8.92
N GLU A 75 16.14 48.20 10.19
CA GLU A 75 16.55 47.02 10.92
C GLU A 75 15.37 46.07 11.24
N MET A 76 14.21 46.62 11.61
CA MET A 76 12.98 45.86 11.83
C MET A 76 12.56 45.12 10.53
N VAL A 77 12.60 45.79 9.39
CA VAL A 77 12.25 45.17 8.09
C VAL A 77 13.26 44.11 7.68
N LYS A 78 14.56 44.30 7.98
CA LYS A 78 15.57 43.25 7.73
C LYS A 78 15.34 42.00 8.57
N GLU A 79 14.95 42.16 9.82
CA GLU A 79 14.60 41.03 10.70
C GLU A 79 13.37 40.30 10.15
N GLU A 80 12.34 41.04 9.74
CA GLU A 80 11.15 40.46 9.10
C GLU A 80 11.47 39.69 7.83
N VAL A 81 12.32 40.24 6.96
CA VAL A 81 12.80 39.56 5.74
C VAL A 81 13.53 38.27 6.10
N SER A 82 14.41 38.28 7.08
CA SER A 82 15.15 37.09 7.51
C SER A 82 14.21 35.98 8.02
N GLU A 83 13.22 36.34 8.82
CA GLU A 83 12.20 35.41 9.34
C GLU A 83 11.36 34.83 8.19
N LEU A 84 10.89 35.67 7.25
CA LEU A 84 10.09 35.24 6.10
C LEU A 84 10.91 34.36 5.14
N GLU A 85 12.20 34.62 4.95
CA GLU A 85 13.10 33.76 4.17
C GLU A 85 13.23 32.36 4.80
N GLY A 86 13.32 32.29 6.14
CA GLY A 86 13.32 31.03 6.87
C GLY A 86 12.03 30.24 6.68
N GLN A 87 10.88 30.91 6.77
CA GLN A 87 9.57 30.31 6.53
C GLN A 87 9.42 29.86 5.06
N ASP A 88 9.86 30.65 4.12
CA ASP A 88 9.84 30.31 2.67
C ASP A 88 10.62 29.02 2.41
N LYS A 89 11.80 28.91 2.98
CA LYS A 89 12.64 27.71 2.85
C LYS A 89 11.99 26.48 3.46
N GLU A 90 11.46 26.59 4.68
CA GLU A 90 10.79 25.50 5.40
C GLU A 90 9.54 25.00 4.63
N LEU A 91 8.69 25.94 4.19
CA LEU A 91 7.50 25.61 3.43
C LEU A 91 7.82 25.01 2.04
N SER A 92 8.86 25.53 1.39
CA SER A 92 9.33 25.00 0.10
C SER A 92 9.80 23.54 0.22
N GLU A 93 10.57 23.22 1.26
CA GLU A 93 11.03 21.86 1.53
C GLU A 93 9.84 20.92 1.85
N ARG A 94 8.90 21.40 2.66
CA ARG A 94 7.69 20.63 2.98
C ARG A 94 6.84 20.35 1.74
N LEU A 95 6.68 21.32 0.85
CA LEU A 95 5.94 21.15 -0.41
C LEU A 95 6.61 20.14 -1.34
N LYS A 96 7.92 20.11 -1.41
CA LYS A 96 8.65 19.09 -2.19
C LYS A 96 8.34 17.68 -1.70
N ILE A 97 8.29 17.48 -0.39
CA ILE A 97 7.93 16.21 0.22
C ILE A 97 6.48 15.85 -0.09
N LEU A 98 5.55 16.80 -0.01
CA LEU A 98 4.12 16.59 -0.27
C LEU A 98 3.83 16.28 -1.75
N LEU A 99 4.68 16.73 -2.69
CA LEU A 99 4.56 16.42 -4.11
C LEU A 99 5.05 15.01 -4.48
N VAL A 100 5.76 14.34 -3.59
CA VAL A 100 6.17 12.95 -3.81
C VAL A 100 4.91 12.09 -3.88
N PRO A 101 4.75 11.27 -4.93
CA PRO A 101 3.59 10.40 -5.02
C PRO A 101 3.47 9.49 -3.81
N LYS A 102 2.33 9.53 -3.14
CA LYS A 102 2.04 8.62 -2.03
C LYS A 102 1.67 7.26 -2.59
N ASP A 103 2.19 6.19 -1.97
CA ASP A 103 1.74 4.85 -2.26
C ASP A 103 0.27 4.72 -1.80
N PRO A 104 -0.66 4.33 -2.70
CA PRO A 104 -2.08 4.19 -2.32
C PRO A 104 -2.32 3.14 -1.24
N ASN A 105 -1.35 2.27 -1.00
CA ASN A 105 -1.42 1.21 0.00
C ASN A 105 -0.94 1.66 1.38
N ASP A 106 -0.32 2.84 1.52
CA ASP A 106 0.32 3.29 2.76
C ASP A 106 -0.61 3.32 3.98
N ASP A 107 -1.89 3.61 3.80
CA ASP A 107 -2.88 3.66 4.88
C ASP A 107 -3.51 2.31 5.20
N LYS A 108 -3.19 1.27 4.43
CA LYS A 108 -3.79 -0.05 4.60
C LYS A 108 -3.19 -0.82 5.77
N ASN A 109 -3.97 -1.75 6.29
CA ASN A 109 -3.49 -2.81 7.16
C ASN A 109 -2.54 -3.73 6.39
N VAL A 110 -1.68 -4.45 7.10
CA VAL A 110 -0.71 -5.34 6.46
C VAL A 110 -0.91 -6.78 6.84
N ILE A 111 -0.61 -7.65 5.90
CA ILE A 111 -0.43 -9.08 6.13
C ILE A 111 1.07 -9.34 6.06
N VAL A 112 1.62 -9.88 7.14
CA VAL A 112 3.03 -10.22 7.24
C VAL A 112 3.19 -11.74 7.22
N GLU A 113 4.01 -12.24 6.32
CA GLU A 113 4.35 -13.65 6.23
C GLU A 113 5.83 -13.81 6.56
N VAL A 114 6.14 -14.55 7.61
CA VAL A 114 7.52 -14.86 8.01
C VAL A 114 7.73 -16.36 7.86
N ARG A 115 8.77 -16.73 7.13
CA ARG A 115 9.09 -18.13 6.84
C ARG A 115 10.55 -18.40 7.08
N GLY A 116 10.86 -19.51 7.76
CA GLY A 116 12.23 -20.03 7.84
C GLY A 116 12.72 -20.44 6.44
N ALA A 117 13.92 -19.99 6.07
CA ALA A 117 14.52 -20.32 4.78
C ALA A 117 15.74 -21.23 4.99
N ALA A 118 16.96 -20.80 4.65
CA ALA A 118 18.16 -21.61 4.82
C ALA A 118 18.56 -21.71 6.30
N GLY A 119 18.73 -22.94 6.81
CA GLY A 119 19.21 -23.18 8.16
C GLY A 119 18.36 -24.12 9.02
N GLY A 120 17.34 -24.75 8.45
CA GLY A 120 16.53 -25.76 9.14
C GLY A 120 15.81 -25.23 10.39
N ASP A 121 15.99 -25.94 11.53
CA ASP A 121 15.34 -25.58 12.81
C ASP A 121 15.76 -24.20 13.31
N GLU A 122 17.00 -23.80 13.10
CA GLU A 122 17.50 -22.48 13.48
C GLU A 122 16.81 -21.35 12.68
N ALA A 123 16.58 -21.58 11.40
CA ALA A 123 15.81 -20.64 10.58
C ALA A 123 14.37 -20.50 11.08
N ALA A 124 13.77 -21.60 11.52
CA ALA A 124 12.42 -21.57 12.09
C ALA A 124 12.38 -20.84 13.45
N LEU A 125 13.39 -21.01 14.28
CA LEU A 125 13.53 -20.25 15.54
C LEU A 125 13.69 -18.75 15.27
N PHE A 126 14.50 -18.41 14.28
CA PHE A 126 14.68 -17.02 13.87
C PHE A 126 13.39 -16.40 13.32
N ALA A 127 12.62 -17.16 12.55
CA ALA A 127 11.30 -16.71 12.11
C ALA A 127 10.40 -16.35 13.29
N GLY A 128 10.46 -17.12 14.36
CA GLY A 128 9.79 -16.81 15.64
C GLY A 128 10.28 -15.50 16.27
N ASP A 129 11.58 -15.26 16.24
CA ASP A 129 12.17 -14.03 16.75
C ASP A 129 11.69 -12.82 15.96
N LEU A 130 11.64 -12.91 14.64
CA LEU A 130 11.13 -11.85 13.77
C LEU A 130 9.65 -11.58 14.01
N TYR A 131 8.85 -12.64 14.14
CA TYR A 131 7.43 -12.49 14.48
C TYR A 131 7.24 -11.72 15.79
N ARG A 132 7.97 -12.09 16.83
CA ARG A 132 7.91 -11.40 18.12
C ARG A 132 8.35 -9.94 18.01
N MET A 133 9.40 -9.69 17.25
CA MET A 133 9.90 -8.32 16.98
C MET A 133 8.83 -7.44 16.34
N TYR A 134 8.19 -7.92 15.30
CA TYR A 134 7.12 -7.15 14.62
C TYR A 134 5.87 -7.00 15.49
N SER A 135 5.52 -8.02 16.27
CA SER A 135 4.39 -7.95 17.21
C SER A 135 4.62 -6.90 18.29
N ARG A 136 5.82 -6.81 18.82
CA ARG A 136 6.18 -5.80 19.82
C ARG A 136 6.24 -4.41 19.23
N TYR A 137 6.75 -4.28 18.01
CA TYR A 137 6.72 -3.02 17.28
C TYR A 137 5.29 -2.53 17.06
N ALA A 138 4.41 -3.41 16.62
CA ALA A 138 2.99 -3.10 16.45
C ALA A 138 2.33 -2.66 17.75
N GLU A 139 2.62 -3.33 18.86
CA GLU A 139 2.12 -2.97 20.19
C GLU A 139 2.55 -1.56 20.60
N VAL A 140 3.82 -1.22 20.41
CA VAL A 140 4.35 0.14 20.68
C VAL A 140 3.66 1.19 19.83
N GLN A 141 3.34 0.88 18.57
CA GLN A 141 2.62 1.80 17.69
C GLN A 141 1.11 1.88 17.98
N GLY A 142 0.59 1.05 18.89
CA GLY A 142 -0.84 0.98 19.18
C GLY A 142 -1.63 0.19 18.14
N TRP A 143 -0.98 -0.60 17.33
CA TRP A 143 -1.62 -1.47 16.34
C TRP A 143 -1.95 -2.83 16.93
N LYS A 144 -2.99 -3.47 16.40
CA LYS A 144 -3.41 -4.82 16.81
C LYS A 144 -2.82 -5.86 15.87
N THR A 145 -2.36 -6.98 16.44
CA THR A 145 -1.89 -8.14 15.69
C THR A 145 -2.84 -9.31 15.84
N GLU A 146 -3.03 -10.04 14.75
CA GLU A 146 -3.88 -11.23 14.70
C GLU A 146 -3.17 -12.31 13.88
N ILE A 147 -3.00 -13.50 14.47
CA ILE A 147 -2.43 -14.63 13.74
C ILE A 147 -3.51 -15.20 12.82
N ILE A 148 -3.18 -15.29 11.52
CA ILE A 148 -4.07 -15.91 10.52
C ILE A 148 -3.77 -17.39 10.41
N GLU A 149 -2.49 -17.76 10.27
CA GLU A 149 -2.03 -19.13 10.11
C GLU A 149 -0.64 -19.30 10.69
N ALA A 150 -0.39 -20.41 11.37
CA ALA A 150 0.92 -20.72 11.91
C ALA A 150 1.24 -22.21 11.75
N SER A 151 2.43 -22.51 11.25
CA SER A 151 2.98 -23.85 11.18
C SER A 151 4.18 -23.93 12.10
N TYR A 152 4.04 -24.65 13.21
CA TYR A 152 5.06 -24.76 14.25
C TYR A 152 6.08 -25.88 13.93
N THR A 153 7.28 -25.73 14.48
CA THR A 153 8.28 -26.78 14.51
C THR A 153 8.41 -27.39 15.91
N GLU A 154 8.99 -28.57 16.01
CA GLU A 154 9.14 -29.29 17.28
C GLU A 154 9.96 -28.51 18.33
N LEU A 155 10.92 -27.69 17.91
CA LEU A 155 11.77 -26.88 18.78
C LEU A 155 11.17 -25.50 19.13
N GLY A 156 9.90 -25.27 18.86
CA GLY A 156 9.20 -24.03 19.23
C GLY A 156 9.35 -22.87 18.25
N GLY A 157 9.94 -23.11 17.09
CA GLY A 157 9.98 -22.13 16.00
C GLY A 157 8.78 -22.22 15.07
N TYR A 158 8.80 -21.40 14.04
CA TYR A 158 7.78 -21.40 12.99
C TYR A 158 8.40 -21.77 11.66
N LYS A 159 7.87 -22.79 11.00
CA LYS A 159 8.17 -23.02 9.59
C LYS A 159 7.61 -21.85 8.77
N GLU A 160 6.41 -21.43 9.12
CA GLU A 160 5.73 -20.28 8.54
C GLU A 160 4.77 -19.68 9.57
N ILE A 161 4.68 -18.37 9.62
CA ILE A 161 3.65 -17.66 10.36
C ILE A 161 3.12 -16.52 9.53
N ILE A 162 1.80 -16.45 9.40
CA ILE A 162 1.07 -15.40 8.70
C ILE A 162 0.23 -14.66 9.73
N PHE A 163 0.42 -13.36 9.84
CA PHE A 163 -0.33 -12.55 10.78
C PHE A 163 -0.69 -11.19 10.17
N MET A 164 -1.79 -10.64 10.63
CA MET A 164 -2.25 -9.32 10.22
C MET A 164 -1.88 -8.29 11.27
N ILE A 165 -1.44 -7.14 10.84
CA ILE A 165 -1.25 -5.96 11.68
C ILE A 165 -2.28 -4.93 11.25
N ASN A 166 -3.23 -4.65 12.15
CA ASN A 166 -4.30 -3.69 11.94
C ASN A 166 -3.90 -2.35 12.54
N GLY A 167 -3.61 -1.39 11.67
CA GLY A 167 -3.22 -0.06 12.11
C GLY A 167 -3.11 0.90 10.93
N LYS A 168 -3.57 2.12 11.13
CA LYS A 168 -3.43 3.18 10.12
C LYS A 168 -1.96 3.50 9.89
N GLY A 169 -1.52 3.40 8.65
CA GLY A 169 -0.13 3.66 8.27
C GLY A 169 0.81 2.48 8.52
N ALA A 170 0.30 1.31 8.86
CA ALA A 170 1.12 0.12 9.11
C ALA A 170 1.91 -0.30 7.86
N PHE A 171 1.29 -0.29 6.70
CA PHE A 171 1.98 -0.62 5.45
C PHE A 171 3.08 0.38 5.10
N ALA A 172 2.84 1.68 5.31
CA ALA A 172 3.83 2.72 5.05
C ALA A 172 5.14 2.49 5.81
N LYS A 173 5.08 1.99 7.03
CA LYS A 173 6.25 1.74 7.88
C LYS A 173 6.88 0.38 7.65
N LEU A 174 6.09 -0.66 7.41
CA LEU A 174 6.57 -2.04 7.33
C LEU A 174 6.89 -2.52 5.91
N LYS A 175 6.49 -1.79 4.88
CA LYS A 175 6.73 -2.19 3.46
C LYS A 175 8.20 -2.42 3.12
N PHE A 176 9.12 -1.80 3.85
CA PHE A 176 10.56 -1.97 3.62
C PHE A 176 11.14 -3.22 4.27
N GLU A 177 10.34 -3.97 5.04
CA GLU A 177 10.78 -5.21 5.69
C GLU A 177 10.74 -6.44 4.77
N ASN A 178 10.21 -6.29 3.56
CA ASN A 178 10.20 -7.33 2.54
C ASN A 178 11.61 -7.81 2.17
N GLY A 179 11.83 -9.10 2.20
CA GLY A 179 13.05 -9.70 1.72
C GLY A 179 13.61 -10.75 2.65
N ALA A 180 14.89 -11.10 2.43
CA ALA A 180 15.60 -12.07 3.26
C ALA A 180 16.31 -11.37 4.42
N HIS A 181 16.05 -11.85 5.63
CA HIS A 181 16.70 -11.44 6.86
C HIS A 181 17.68 -12.53 7.29
N ARG A 182 18.87 -12.13 7.64
CA ARG A 182 19.95 -13.07 7.98
C ARG A 182 20.32 -12.96 9.46
N VAL A 183 20.46 -14.09 10.12
CA VAL A 183 20.93 -14.17 11.50
C VAL A 183 22.27 -14.86 11.59
N GLN A 184 23.15 -14.31 12.41
CA GLN A 184 24.43 -14.92 12.79
C GLN A 184 24.43 -15.11 14.30
N ARG A 185 24.36 -16.37 14.74
CA ARG A 185 24.40 -16.73 16.15
C ARG A 185 24.80 -18.19 16.33
N VAL A 186 25.18 -18.57 17.57
CA VAL A 186 25.38 -19.97 17.94
C VAL A 186 23.99 -20.60 18.11
N PRO A 187 23.59 -21.60 17.30
CA PRO A 187 22.31 -22.25 17.44
C PRO A 187 22.18 -23.01 18.76
N GLU A 188 20.97 -23.15 19.28
CA GLU A 188 20.71 -23.98 20.46
C GLU A 188 21.07 -25.45 20.25
N THR A 189 21.04 -25.93 19.01
CA THR A 189 21.39 -27.29 18.60
C THR A 189 22.89 -27.52 18.42
N GLU A 190 23.70 -26.46 18.48
CA GLU A 190 25.15 -26.54 18.28
C GLU A 190 25.90 -26.79 19.60
N SER A 191 26.61 -27.92 19.70
CA SER A 191 27.37 -28.30 20.91
C SER A 191 28.79 -27.72 20.93
N GLY A 192 29.33 -27.31 19.77
CA GLY A 192 30.69 -26.82 19.64
C GLY A 192 30.88 -25.31 19.75
N GLY A 193 29.83 -24.55 20.01
CA GLY A 193 29.89 -23.09 20.14
C GLY A 193 30.16 -22.34 18.84
N ARG A 194 30.00 -22.98 17.70
CA ARG A 194 30.24 -22.36 16.38
C ARG A 194 29.09 -21.47 15.97
N ILE A 195 29.42 -20.34 15.35
CA ILE A 195 28.45 -19.39 14.81
C ILE A 195 27.93 -19.91 13.47
N HIS A 196 26.62 -20.08 13.36
CA HIS A 196 25.94 -20.43 12.11
C HIS A 196 25.23 -19.25 11.53
N THR A 197 25.02 -19.26 10.22
CA THR A 197 24.26 -18.27 9.48
C THR A 197 22.99 -18.91 8.96
N SER A 198 21.85 -18.34 9.33
CA SER A 198 20.53 -18.77 8.88
C SER A 198 19.74 -17.61 8.30
N THR A 199 18.74 -17.90 7.50
CA THR A 199 17.89 -16.87 6.90
C THR A 199 16.42 -17.18 7.12
N ALA A 200 15.63 -16.11 7.24
CA ALA A 200 14.19 -16.15 7.17
C ALA A 200 13.71 -15.09 6.18
N THR A 201 12.65 -15.39 5.48
CA THR A 201 12.04 -14.44 4.53
C THR A 201 10.83 -13.76 5.16
N VAL A 202 10.69 -12.49 4.85
CA VAL A 202 9.56 -11.65 5.29
C VAL A 202 8.87 -11.11 4.06
N ALA A 203 7.57 -11.32 3.96
CA ALA A 203 6.71 -10.69 2.98
C ALA A 203 5.73 -9.78 3.72
N VAL A 204 5.68 -8.52 3.35
CA VAL A 204 4.73 -7.52 3.85
C VAL A 204 3.85 -7.11 2.69
N LEU A 205 2.56 -7.42 2.80
CA LEU A 205 1.60 -7.18 1.74
C LEU A 205 0.45 -6.32 2.28
N PRO A 206 -0.07 -5.38 1.49
CA PRO A 206 -1.25 -4.64 1.91
C PRO A 206 -2.45 -5.58 1.97
N GLU A 207 -3.36 -5.34 2.92
CA GLU A 207 -4.64 -6.06 2.98
C GLU A 207 -5.38 -5.85 1.65
N ALA A 208 -5.80 -6.96 1.03
CA ALA A 208 -6.54 -6.91 -0.23
C ALA A 208 -7.92 -6.30 -0.01
N GLU A 209 -8.32 -5.40 -0.91
CA GLU A 209 -9.68 -4.87 -0.93
C GLU A 209 -10.65 -5.94 -1.43
N GLU A 210 -11.87 -5.95 -0.89
CA GLU A 210 -12.93 -6.80 -1.41
C GLU A 210 -13.23 -6.40 -2.87
N VAL A 211 -13.33 -7.42 -3.71
CA VAL A 211 -13.67 -7.20 -5.12
C VAL A 211 -15.19 -6.95 -5.22
N GLU A 212 -15.58 -5.70 -5.36
CA GLU A 212 -16.97 -5.33 -5.65
C GLU A 212 -17.18 -5.35 -7.16
N ILE A 213 -18.16 -6.13 -7.61
CA ILE A 213 -18.49 -6.24 -9.03
C ILE A 213 -19.93 -5.85 -9.26
N SER A 214 -20.12 -4.84 -10.09
CA SER A 214 -21.41 -4.51 -10.68
C SER A 214 -21.36 -4.83 -12.17
N ILE A 215 -22.34 -5.60 -12.66
CA ILE A 215 -22.49 -5.88 -14.10
C ILE A 215 -23.51 -4.90 -14.64
N HIS A 216 -23.07 -4.07 -15.60
CA HIS A 216 -23.97 -3.17 -16.32
C HIS A 216 -24.66 -3.91 -17.47
N GLU A 217 -25.94 -3.69 -17.64
CA GLU A 217 -26.70 -4.33 -18.75
C GLU A 217 -26.11 -4.05 -20.13
N LYS A 218 -25.57 -2.86 -20.34
CA LYS A 218 -24.90 -2.46 -21.60
C LYS A 218 -23.67 -3.30 -21.94
N ASP A 219 -23.03 -3.92 -20.93
CA ASP A 219 -21.85 -4.75 -21.10
C ASP A 219 -22.19 -6.22 -21.38
N VAL A 220 -23.46 -6.56 -21.36
CA VAL A 220 -23.94 -7.93 -21.58
C VAL A 220 -24.64 -8.04 -22.94
N ARG A 221 -24.11 -8.85 -23.82
CA ARG A 221 -24.77 -9.16 -25.08
C ARG A 221 -25.70 -10.35 -24.87
N VAL A 222 -26.95 -10.18 -25.27
CA VAL A 222 -28.00 -11.21 -25.16
C VAL A 222 -28.28 -11.80 -26.55
N ASP A 223 -28.07 -13.07 -26.72
CA ASP A 223 -28.45 -13.82 -27.90
C ASP A 223 -29.54 -14.84 -27.53
N THR A 224 -30.55 -14.93 -28.37
CA THR A 224 -31.63 -15.91 -28.20
C THR A 224 -31.57 -16.96 -29.32
N PHE A 225 -31.88 -18.19 -28.99
CA PHE A 225 -31.85 -19.28 -29.92
C PHE A 225 -32.87 -20.37 -29.55
N ALA A 226 -33.11 -21.30 -30.46
CA ALA A 226 -33.99 -22.42 -30.19
C ALA A 226 -33.31 -23.43 -29.26
N SER A 227 -34.03 -23.93 -28.26
CA SER A 227 -33.53 -24.95 -27.35
C SER A 227 -33.21 -26.24 -28.09
N SER A 228 -32.11 -26.92 -27.68
CA SER A 228 -31.73 -28.23 -28.20
C SER A 228 -32.25 -29.36 -27.29
N GLY A 229 -32.50 -30.52 -27.84
CA GLY A 229 -32.90 -31.71 -27.12
C GLY A 229 -34.26 -32.27 -27.54
N PRO A 230 -34.69 -33.44 -27.00
CA PRO A 230 -35.96 -34.05 -27.33
C PRO A 230 -37.14 -33.18 -26.83
N GLY A 231 -38.03 -32.82 -27.73
CA GLY A 231 -39.17 -31.99 -27.42
C GLY A 231 -40.09 -31.78 -28.61
N GLY A 232 -41.29 -31.26 -28.36
CA GLY A 232 -42.29 -30.97 -29.37
C GLY A 232 -41.99 -29.71 -30.20
N GLN A 233 -42.99 -29.19 -30.89
CA GLN A 233 -42.86 -28.00 -31.73
C GLN A 233 -42.37 -26.74 -30.97
N SER A 234 -42.69 -26.59 -29.69
CA SER A 234 -42.26 -25.42 -28.92
C SER A 234 -40.72 -25.37 -28.67
N VAL A 235 -40.07 -26.55 -28.55
CA VAL A 235 -38.62 -26.63 -28.43
C VAL A 235 -37.92 -26.25 -29.74
N ASN A 236 -38.52 -26.65 -30.89
CA ASN A 236 -37.94 -26.44 -32.19
C ASN A 236 -38.26 -25.11 -32.84
N THR A 237 -39.34 -24.44 -32.41
CA THR A 237 -39.84 -23.21 -33.03
C THR A 237 -39.77 -21.96 -32.12
N THR A 238 -39.74 -22.13 -30.81
CA THR A 238 -39.68 -21.03 -29.86
C THR A 238 -38.24 -20.74 -29.45
N MET A 239 -37.77 -19.53 -29.66
CA MET A 239 -36.43 -19.07 -29.22
C MET A 239 -36.41 -18.80 -27.73
N SER A 240 -36.48 -19.84 -26.90
CA SER A 240 -36.52 -19.71 -25.44
C SER A 240 -35.12 -19.77 -24.79
N ALA A 241 -34.14 -20.39 -25.48
CA ALA A 241 -32.77 -20.46 -24.98
C ALA A 241 -32.08 -19.11 -25.10
N VAL A 242 -31.28 -18.77 -24.08
CA VAL A 242 -30.57 -17.51 -23.95
C VAL A 242 -29.08 -17.72 -23.76
N ARG A 243 -28.29 -16.96 -24.50
CA ARG A 243 -26.83 -16.88 -24.29
C ARG A 243 -26.47 -15.44 -23.88
N LEU A 244 -25.81 -15.31 -22.74
CA LEU A 244 -25.30 -14.03 -22.26
C LEU A 244 -23.79 -14.01 -22.41
N THR A 245 -23.26 -12.92 -22.98
CA THR A 245 -21.82 -12.68 -23.10
C THR A 245 -21.48 -11.39 -22.39
N HIS A 246 -20.62 -11.47 -21.37
CA HIS A 246 -20.08 -10.28 -20.71
C HIS A 246 -18.88 -9.78 -21.54
N LEU A 247 -19.08 -8.69 -22.28
CA LEU A 247 -18.11 -8.19 -23.25
C LEU A 247 -16.74 -7.86 -22.66
N PRO A 248 -16.65 -7.19 -21.47
CA PRO A 248 -15.34 -6.86 -20.89
C PRO A 248 -14.49 -8.09 -20.51
N THR A 249 -15.11 -9.19 -20.05
CA THR A 249 -14.40 -10.38 -19.57
C THR A 249 -14.43 -11.54 -20.55
N GLY A 250 -15.33 -11.52 -21.53
CA GLY A 250 -15.54 -12.61 -22.45
C GLY A 250 -16.25 -13.84 -21.85
N VAL A 251 -16.76 -13.76 -20.65
CA VAL A 251 -17.51 -14.86 -20.01
C VAL A 251 -18.84 -15.07 -20.71
N VAL A 252 -19.13 -16.32 -21.06
CA VAL A 252 -20.35 -16.73 -21.78
C VAL A 252 -21.13 -17.70 -20.92
N VAL A 253 -22.44 -17.47 -20.80
CA VAL A 253 -23.37 -18.34 -20.09
C VAL A 253 -24.59 -18.58 -20.96
N SER A 254 -24.99 -19.85 -21.11
CA SER A 254 -26.20 -20.24 -21.82
C SER A 254 -27.18 -20.95 -20.89
N CYS A 255 -28.46 -20.69 -21.07
CA CYS A 255 -29.52 -21.33 -20.30
C CYS A 255 -30.68 -21.68 -21.22
N GLN A 256 -31.15 -22.94 -21.14
CA GLN A 256 -32.30 -23.43 -21.86
C GLN A 256 -33.23 -24.30 -21.00
N ASP A 257 -33.10 -24.21 -19.67
CA ASP A 257 -33.78 -25.09 -18.70
C ASP A 257 -35.29 -24.87 -18.64
N GLU A 258 -35.73 -23.64 -18.90
CA GLU A 258 -37.11 -23.24 -18.82
C GLU A 258 -37.71 -23.04 -20.24
N LYS A 259 -39.02 -23.09 -20.30
CA LYS A 259 -39.75 -22.79 -21.55
C LYS A 259 -39.88 -21.27 -21.78
N SER A 260 -39.66 -20.49 -20.75
CA SER A 260 -39.74 -19.01 -20.78
C SER A 260 -38.37 -18.40 -21.03
N GLN A 261 -38.24 -17.58 -22.07
CA GLN A 261 -37.04 -16.82 -22.39
C GLN A 261 -36.66 -15.92 -21.22
N ILE A 262 -37.62 -15.26 -20.56
CA ILE A 262 -37.40 -14.32 -19.44
C ILE A 262 -36.77 -15.08 -18.25
N LYS A 263 -37.30 -16.25 -17.89
CA LYS A 263 -36.78 -17.09 -16.81
C LYS A 263 -35.38 -17.59 -17.09
N ASN A 264 -35.10 -17.97 -18.34
CA ASN A 264 -33.78 -18.40 -18.80
C ASN A 264 -32.76 -17.26 -18.71
N LYS A 265 -33.15 -16.03 -19.07
CA LYS A 265 -32.33 -14.83 -18.96
C LYS A 265 -32.01 -14.53 -17.48
N GLU A 266 -32.97 -14.62 -16.58
CA GLU A 266 -32.76 -14.41 -15.15
C GLU A 266 -31.79 -15.42 -14.55
N LYS A 267 -31.96 -16.70 -14.86
CA LYS A 267 -31.05 -17.77 -14.42
C LYS A 267 -29.64 -17.58 -14.99
N ALA A 268 -29.54 -17.28 -16.29
CA ALA A 268 -28.27 -17.02 -16.95
C ALA A 268 -27.55 -15.82 -16.35
N MET A 269 -28.28 -14.76 -16.00
CA MET A 269 -27.71 -13.57 -15.36
C MET A 269 -27.12 -13.87 -13.98
N LYS A 270 -27.79 -14.69 -13.17
CA LYS A 270 -27.25 -15.12 -11.87
C LYS A 270 -25.94 -15.88 -12.01
N VAL A 271 -25.89 -16.83 -12.94
CA VAL A 271 -24.69 -17.61 -13.22
C VAL A 271 -23.58 -16.74 -13.79
N LEU A 272 -23.93 -15.80 -14.67
CA LEU A 272 -22.97 -14.85 -15.24
C LEU A 272 -22.30 -14.00 -14.16
N ARG A 273 -23.09 -13.46 -13.23
CA ARG A 273 -22.54 -12.70 -12.10
C ARG A 273 -21.57 -13.51 -11.26
N ALA A 274 -21.94 -14.75 -10.94
CA ALA A 274 -21.07 -15.65 -10.17
C ALA A 274 -19.76 -15.95 -10.90
N ARG A 275 -19.80 -16.24 -12.19
CA ARG A 275 -18.62 -16.54 -13.00
C ARG A 275 -17.72 -15.33 -13.21
N VAL A 276 -18.28 -14.16 -13.45
CA VAL A 276 -17.52 -12.91 -13.58
C VAL A 276 -16.84 -12.57 -12.26
N TYR A 277 -17.55 -12.74 -11.14
CA TYR A 277 -16.98 -12.54 -9.80
C TYR A 277 -15.80 -13.49 -9.57
N ASP A 278 -15.95 -14.78 -9.86
CA ASP A 278 -14.88 -15.75 -9.68
C ASP A 278 -13.66 -15.42 -10.55
N LYS A 279 -13.88 -14.98 -11.79
CA LYS A 279 -12.79 -14.59 -12.67
C LYS A 279 -11.97 -13.41 -12.11
N PHE A 280 -12.63 -12.35 -11.66
CA PHE A 280 -11.95 -11.21 -11.05
C PHE A 280 -11.24 -11.60 -9.75
N ARG A 281 -11.86 -12.45 -8.95
CA ARG A 281 -11.25 -12.96 -7.74
C ARG A 281 -9.99 -13.78 -8.02
N GLN A 282 -9.99 -14.62 -9.04
CA GLN A 282 -8.82 -15.38 -9.46
C GLN A 282 -7.70 -14.48 -9.99
N GLU A 283 -8.02 -13.45 -10.77
CA GLU A 283 -7.05 -12.46 -11.25
C GLU A 283 -6.42 -11.68 -10.09
N ALA A 284 -7.23 -11.23 -9.14
CA ALA A 284 -6.74 -10.54 -7.94
C ALA A 284 -5.85 -11.45 -7.09
N GLN A 285 -6.19 -12.73 -6.94
CA GLN A 285 -5.38 -13.70 -6.22
C GLN A 285 -4.05 -13.96 -6.92
N ALA A 286 -4.05 -14.07 -8.27
CA ALA A 286 -2.84 -14.25 -9.05
C ALA A 286 -1.88 -13.05 -8.92
N GLU A 287 -2.41 -11.84 -8.94
CA GLU A 287 -1.63 -10.62 -8.73
C GLU A 287 -1.02 -10.59 -7.32
N TYR A 288 -1.82 -10.93 -6.31
CA TYR A 288 -1.35 -11.02 -4.92
C TYR A 288 -0.23 -12.04 -4.78
N ASP A 289 -0.36 -13.22 -5.36
CA ASP A 289 0.65 -14.28 -5.32
C ASP A 289 1.94 -13.85 -6.02
N GLN A 290 1.83 -13.13 -7.14
CA GLN A 290 3.00 -12.59 -7.84
C GLN A 290 3.71 -11.54 -7.01
N ASN A 291 2.99 -10.62 -6.39
CA ASN A 291 3.55 -9.60 -5.50
C ASN A 291 4.26 -10.25 -4.31
N ARG A 292 3.68 -11.31 -3.75
CA ARG A 292 4.30 -12.08 -2.67
C ARG A 292 5.63 -12.72 -3.10
N LYS A 293 5.68 -13.33 -4.27
CA LYS A 293 6.92 -13.92 -4.80
C LYS A 293 8.02 -12.89 -5.01
N GLN A 294 7.67 -11.72 -5.53
CA GLN A 294 8.63 -10.63 -5.72
C GLN A 294 9.14 -10.09 -4.39
N ALA A 295 8.28 -10.00 -3.37
CA ALA A 295 8.65 -9.50 -2.05
C ALA A 295 9.63 -10.40 -1.31
N VAL A 296 9.48 -11.71 -1.47
CA VAL A 296 10.23 -12.72 -0.68
C VAL A 296 11.62 -13.00 -1.26
N GLY A 297 11.79 -12.98 -2.59
CA GLY A 297 13.02 -13.45 -3.23
C GLY A 297 13.23 -14.95 -3.07
N THR A 298 14.48 -15.43 -3.10
CA THR A 298 14.83 -16.86 -3.01
C THR A 298 15.06 -17.35 -1.58
N GLY A 299 15.34 -16.44 -0.64
CA GLY A 299 15.69 -16.79 0.74
C GLY A 299 17.07 -17.42 0.92
N ASP A 300 17.94 -17.35 -0.10
CA ASP A 300 19.30 -17.82 -0.01
C ASP A 300 20.13 -16.99 1.00
N ARG A 301 21.15 -17.60 1.59
CA ARG A 301 22.04 -16.92 2.54
C ARG A 301 22.78 -15.71 1.95
N SER A 302 22.97 -15.68 0.65
CA SER A 302 23.56 -14.54 -0.07
C SER A 302 22.60 -13.39 -0.24
N GLU A 303 21.30 -13.66 -0.29
CA GLU A 303 20.26 -12.64 -0.31
C GLU A 303 20.02 -12.13 1.10
N ARG A 304 20.18 -10.85 1.29
CA ARG A 304 19.89 -10.24 2.59
C ARG A 304 19.60 -8.76 2.44
N ILE A 305 18.56 -8.32 3.11
CA ILE A 305 18.32 -6.89 3.32
C ILE A 305 18.92 -6.44 4.66
N ARG A 306 18.92 -7.34 5.66
CA ARG A 306 19.35 -7.01 7.00
C ARG A 306 20.00 -8.21 7.67
N THR A 307 21.08 -7.96 8.43
CA THR A 307 21.79 -8.98 9.19
C THR A 307 21.71 -8.68 10.68
N TYR A 308 21.30 -9.68 11.44
CA TYR A 308 21.20 -9.66 12.90
C TYR A 308 22.38 -10.47 13.47
N ASN A 309 23.36 -9.76 14.02
CA ASN A 309 24.60 -10.37 14.55
C ASN A 309 24.53 -10.41 16.08
N PHE A 310 24.21 -11.58 16.64
CA PHE A 310 24.06 -11.78 18.07
C PHE A 310 25.39 -11.65 18.83
N PRO A 311 26.51 -12.28 18.40
CA PRO A 311 27.76 -12.15 19.12
C PRO A 311 28.26 -10.72 19.29
N GLN A 312 27.98 -9.85 18.31
CA GLN A 312 28.40 -8.44 18.33
C GLN A 312 27.27 -7.50 18.75
N ASN A 313 26.12 -8.02 19.11
CA ASN A 313 24.93 -7.25 19.54
C ASN A 313 24.57 -6.11 18.58
N ARG A 314 24.64 -6.36 17.27
CA ARG A 314 24.39 -5.35 16.25
C ARG A 314 23.47 -5.86 15.15
N VAL A 315 22.77 -4.92 14.52
CA VAL A 315 21.94 -5.15 13.36
C VAL A 315 22.38 -4.18 12.25
N THR A 316 22.57 -4.69 11.05
CA THR A 316 22.97 -3.91 9.88
C THR A 316 21.93 -4.03 8.79
N ASP A 317 21.40 -2.91 8.33
CA ASP A 317 20.60 -2.85 7.11
C ASP A 317 21.55 -2.55 5.94
N HIS A 318 21.69 -3.53 5.05
CA HIS A 318 22.66 -3.46 3.95
C HIS A 318 22.24 -2.51 2.84
N ARG A 319 20.94 -2.22 2.73
CA ARG A 319 20.41 -1.33 1.69
C ARG A 319 20.82 0.13 1.89
N ILE A 320 20.95 0.53 3.13
CA ILE A 320 21.30 1.91 3.52
C ILE A 320 22.61 2.00 4.28
N GLY A 321 23.31 0.88 4.49
CA GLY A 321 24.57 0.84 5.20
C GLY A 321 24.49 1.28 6.66
N LEU A 322 23.33 1.15 7.29
CA LEU A 322 23.11 1.56 8.68
C LEU A 322 23.30 0.40 9.63
N THR A 323 24.18 0.57 10.62
CA THR A 323 24.43 -0.40 11.69
C THR A 323 24.04 0.21 13.03
N ILE A 324 23.24 -0.54 13.81
CA ILE A 324 22.81 -0.13 15.15
C ILE A 324 23.27 -1.20 16.15
N GLN A 325 24.00 -0.78 17.18
CA GLN A 325 24.62 -1.62 18.20
C GLN A 325 23.68 -1.92 19.38
N LYS A 326 22.42 -2.26 19.09
CA LYS A 326 21.37 -2.50 20.09
C LYS A 326 20.42 -3.62 19.63
N LEU A 327 20.98 -4.76 19.24
CA LEU A 327 20.19 -5.88 18.73
C LEU A 327 19.10 -6.31 19.70
N ASP A 328 19.40 -6.40 20.99
CA ASP A 328 18.45 -6.77 22.04
C ASP A 328 17.22 -5.83 22.08
N GLN A 329 17.45 -4.51 21.93
CA GLN A 329 16.38 -3.53 21.88
C GLN A 329 15.59 -3.60 20.57
N ILE A 330 16.26 -3.86 19.46
CA ILE A 330 15.59 -4.00 18.15
C ILE A 330 14.66 -5.21 18.19
N LEU A 331 15.08 -6.33 18.74
CA LEU A 331 14.22 -7.51 18.90
C LEU A 331 13.05 -7.27 19.87
N GLN A 332 13.14 -6.26 20.74
CA GLN A 332 12.03 -5.81 21.58
C GLN A 332 11.06 -4.86 20.87
N GLY A 333 11.24 -4.63 19.58
CA GLY A 333 10.35 -3.80 18.75
C GLY A 333 10.84 -2.38 18.50
N LYS A 334 12.07 -2.02 18.87
CA LYS A 334 12.62 -0.69 18.60
C LYS A 334 13.19 -0.59 17.19
N LEU A 335 12.31 -0.59 16.20
CA LEU A 335 12.64 -0.56 14.78
C LEU A 335 12.66 0.85 14.18
N ASP A 336 12.26 1.87 14.92
CA ASP A 336 12.04 3.21 14.38
C ASP A 336 13.27 3.80 13.69
N ASP A 337 14.48 3.58 14.21
CA ASP A 337 15.69 4.11 13.58
C ASP A 337 15.90 3.55 12.18
N PHE A 338 15.67 2.26 11.97
CA PHE A 338 15.74 1.65 10.65
C PHE A 338 14.59 2.09 9.75
N ILE A 339 13.38 2.08 10.27
CA ILE A 339 12.17 2.42 9.51
C ILE A 339 12.23 3.88 9.06
N ASN A 340 12.59 4.80 9.94
CA ASN A 340 12.71 6.22 9.60
C ASN A 340 13.81 6.46 8.56
N ALA A 341 14.95 5.80 8.68
CA ALA A 341 16.04 5.90 7.71
C ALA A 341 15.63 5.36 6.34
N LEU A 342 14.90 4.24 6.29
CA LEU A 342 14.40 3.65 5.06
C LEU A 342 13.32 4.52 4.40
N VAL A 343 12.43 5.09 5.18
CA VAL A 343 11.41 6.04 4.70
C VAL A 343 12.06 7.28 4.10
N MET A 344 13.06 7.84 4.77
CA MET A 344 13.80 9.01 4.26
C MET A 344 14.54 8.71 2.96
N GLU A 345 15.18 7.56 2.86
CA GLU A 345 15.87 7.13 1.63
C GLU A 345 14.89 6.96 0.46
N ASP A 346 13.74 6.34 0.72
CA ASP A 346 12.68 6.16 -0.28
C ASP A 346 12.14 7.51 -0.76
N GLN A 347 11.92 8.45 0.14
CA GLN A 347 11.49 9.81 -0.20
C GLN A 347 12.54 10.54 -1.04
N ALA A 348 13.82 10.42 -0.67
CA ALA A 348 14.93 11.04 -1.41
C ALA A 348 15.01 10.49 -2.86
N GLN A 349 14.90 9.18 -3.03
CA GLN A 349 14.88 8.55 -4.36
C GLN A 349 13.69 8.98 -5.20
N LYS A 350 12.52 9.09 -4.62
CA LYS A 350 11.31 9.56 -5.30
C LYS A 350 11.41 11.03 -5.70
N MET A 351 12.03 11.85 -4.88
CA MET A 351 12.27 13.27 -5.20
C MET A 351 13.26 13.43 -6.37
N GLU A 352 14.33 12.64 -6.41
CA GLU A 352 15.27 12.61 -7.55
C GLU A 352 14.57 12.16 -8.83
N ALA A 353 13.72 11.16 -8.78
CA ALA A 353 12.98 10.68 -9.93
C ALA A 353 11.93 11.68 -10.45
N ALA A 354 11.49 12.63 -9.61
CA ALA A 354 10.51 13.66 -9.97
C ALA A 354 11.15 14.94 -10.56
N GLU A 355 12.48 15.14 -10.44
CA GLU A 355 13.24 16.22 -11.06
C GLU A 355 13.54 15.90 -12.54
#